data_f0ff2629aa79197937bad0c6a33eb916
#
_entry.id   f0ff2629aa79197937bad0c6a33eb916
#
_cell.length_a   1.000
_cell.length_b   1.000
_cell.length_c   1.000
_cell.angle_alpha   90.00
_cell.angle_beta   90.00
_cell.angle_gamma   90.00
#
_symmetry.space_group_name_H-M   'P 1'
#
loop_
_entity.id
_entity.type
_entity.pdbx_description
1 polymer ?
#
loop_
_entity_poly.entity_id
_entity_poly.type
_entity_poly.pdbx_seq_one_letter_code
_entity_poly.pdbx_strand_id
1 'polypeptide(L)'
;MNTPKIRFKGFTDDWEQRKLGALMEDGIILEQSDGNHGELYPRSEEFVNEGIPYIAASSISSDGERIDFNLTKYLSMERAIQFRKGVAKNGDVLLAHNATVGPSVMLSMDYEFAILSTSLTLYRLDKEKMSPMFFLQAIRSGYFQKQLEVFMKQTTRSQVPILTQRNLQISYPINKVEQERIGEFLSNLDHLITLHQRKCDETKQLK
;
A
#
# COMPACT_ATOMS: atom_id res chain seq x y z
N MET A 1 10.86 -2.44 24.54
CA MET A 1 9.90 -1.34 24.37
C MET A 1 10.16 -0.72 22.99
N ASN A 2 9.15 -0.71 22.13
CA ASN A 2 9.24 -0.21 20.74
C ASN A 2 8.60 1.16 20.57
N THR A 3 8.40 1.87 21.67
CA THR A 3 7.80 3.19 21.66
C THR A 3 8.81 4.23 21.12
N PRO A 4 8.42 5.08 20.16
CA PRO A 4 9.32 6.07 19.60
C PRO A 4 9.72 7.12 20.65
N LYS A 5 10.94 7.65 20.51
CA LYS A 5 11.46 8.70 21.43
C LYS A 5 10.72 10.03 21.27
N ILE A 6 10.19 10.30 20.07
CA ILE A 6 9.43 11.53 19.76
C ILE A 6 7.98 11.12 19.59
N ARG A 7 7.09 11.76 20.34
CA ARG A 7 5.65 11.48 20.39
C ARG A 7 4.85 12.77 20.54
N PHE A 8 3.61 12.77 20.12
CA PHE A 8 2.69 13.85 20.46
C PHE A 8 2.43 13.89 21.96
N LYS A 9 2.33 15.13 22.51
CA LYS A 9 2.04 15.31 23.92
C LYS A 9 0.68 14.70 24.30
N GLY A 10 0.66 13.97 25.42
CA GLY A 10 -0.56 13.37 25.98
C GLY A 10 -0.71 11.87 25.72
N PHE A 11 0.18 11.27 24.95
CA PHE A 11 0.19 9.81 24.75
C PHE A 11 1.38 9.19 25.49
N THR A 12 1.09 8.25 26.37
CA THR A 12 2.07 7.60 27.26
C THR A 12 2.08 6.09 27.14
N ASP A 13 1.01 5.48 26.59
CA ASP A 13 0.87 4.03 26.47
C ASP A 13 1.96 3.41 25.59
N ASP A 14 2.40 2.23 25.92
CA ASP A 14 3.38 1.51 25.11
C ASP A 14 2.80 1.15 23.73
N TRP A 15 3.69 1.13 22.72
CA TRP A 15 3.33 0.64 21.40
C TRP A 15 3.41 -0.88 21.35
N GLU A 16 2.49 -1.49 20.63
CA GLU A 16 2.56 -2.90 20.30
C GLU A 16 3.41 -3.15 19.07
N GLN A 17 4.12 -4.28 19.07
CA GLN A 17 4.79 -4.81 17.89
C GLN A 17 4.17 -6.14 17.52
N ARG A 18 3.57 -6.23 16.35
CA ARG A 18 2.83 -7.42 15.90
C ARG A 18 3.19 -7.78 14.46
N LYS A 19 3.14 -9.07 14.15
CA LYS A 19 3.18 -9.57 12.77
C LYS A 19 1.88 -9.23 12.05
N LEU A 20 1.96 -8.98 10.73
CA LEU A 20 0.76 -8.73 9.92
C LEU A 20 -0.23 -9.92 10.00
N GLY A 21 0.29 -11.17 10.04
CA GLY A 21 -0.56 -12.35 10.23
C GLY A 21 -1.37 -12.32 11.52
N ALA A 22 -0.79 -11.88 12.64
CA ALA A 22 -1.51 -11.74 13.90
C ALA A 22 -2.57 -10.62 13.84
N LEU A 23 -2.28 -9.53 13.11
CA LEU A 23 -3.28 -8.47 12.88
C LEU A 23 -4.46 -8.96 12.04
N MET A 24 -4.25 -9.95 11.17
CA MET A 24 -5.36 -10.61 10.44
C MET A 24 -6.19 -11.49 11.37
N GLU A 25 -5.56 -12.26 12.24
CA GLU A 25 -6.24 -13.12 13.25
C GLU A 25 -7.10 -12.28 14.20
N ASP A 26 -6.63 -11.09 14.58
CA ASP A 26 -7.35 -10.15 15.46
C ASP A 26 -8.41 -9.32 14.70
N GLY A 27 -8.55 -9.52 13.38
CA GLY A 27 -9.48 -8.76 12.53
C GLY A 27 -9.17 -7.27 12.47
N ILE A 28 -7.91 -6.88 12.57
CA ILE A 28 -7.41 -5.53 12.32
C ILE A 28 -7.16 -5.38 10.82
N ILE A 29 -6.56 -6.40 10.19
CA ILE A 29 -6.50 -6.54 8.73
C ILE A 29 -7.63 -7.48 8.33
N LEU A 30 -8.64 -6.95 7.65
CA LEU A 30 -9.84 -7.70 7.22
C LEU A 30 -9.57 -8.53 5.97
N GLU A 31 -8.68 -8.05 5.09
CA GLU A 31 -8.33 -8.73 3.86
C GLU A 31 -6.87 -8.46 3.50
N GLN A 32 -6.16 -9.51 3.11
CA GLN A 32 -4.88 -9.46 2.41
C GLN A 32 -5.03 -10.29 1.13
N SER A 33 -4.92 -9.64 -0.02
CA SER A 33 -5.09 -10.27 -1.31
C SER A 33 -4.16 -9.69 -2.37
N ASP A 34 -3.71 -10.52 -3.29
CA ASP A 34 -2.98 -10.11 -4.50
C ASP A 34 -3.85 -10.34 -5.75
N GLY A 35 -3.32 -9.94 -6.91
CA GLY A 35 -3.99 -10.17 -8.19
C GLY A 35 -4.12 -11.66 -8.55
N ASN A 36 -4.98 -11.94 -9.50
CA ASN A 36 -5.25 -13.30 -9.95
C ASN A 36 -4.13 -13.84 -10.84
N HIS A 37 -3.81 -15.11 -10.63
CA HIS A 37 -2.82 -15.87 -11.39
C HIS A 37 -3.51 -16.88 -12.33
N GLY A 38 -2.73 -17.46 -13.25
CA GLY A 38 -3.19 -18.54 -14.12
C GLY A 38 -4.22 -18.09 -15.14
N GLU A 39 -5.28 -18.83 -15.31
CA GLU A 39 -6.32 -18.60 -16.34
C GLU A 39 -7.08 -17.27 -16.18
N LEU A 40 -7.17 -16.77 -14.96
CA LEU A 40 -7.81 -15.48 -14.70
C LEU A 40 -6.88 -14.29 -14.95
N TYR A 41 -5.58 -14.50 -15.20
CA TYR A 41 -4.67 -13.40 -15.53
C TYR A 41 -5.08 -12.78 -16.88
N PRO A 42 -5.35 -11.45 -16.96
CA PRO A 42 -5.81 -10.82 -18.19
C PRO A 42 -4.79 -10.90 -19.30
N ARG A 43 -5.25 -11.25 -20.51
CA ARG A 43 -4.44 -11.21 -21.73
C ARG A 43 -4.45 -9.81 -22.31
N SER A 44 -3.48 -9.53 -23.18
CA SER A 44 -3.31 -8.17 -23.77
C SER A 44 -4.54 -7.70 -24.53
N GLU A 45 -5.24 -8.59 -25.20
CA GLU A 45 -6.45 -8.32 -25.98
C GLU A 45 -7.72 -8.09 -25.15
N GLU A 46 -7.69 -8.39 -23.85
CA GLU A 46 -8.82 -8.19 -22.92
C GLU A 46 -8.85 -6.77 -22.34
N PHE A 47 -7.77 -6.00 -22.52
CA PHE A 47 -7.73 -4.63 -22.04
C PHE A 47 -8.45 -3.69 -23.02
N VAL A 48 -9.17 -2.74 -22.44
CA VAL A 48 -9.96 -1.71 -23.13
C VAL A 48 -9.45 -0.32 -22.80
N ASN A 49 -9.91 0.70 -23.54
CA ASN A 49 -9.49 2.09 -23.30
C ASN A 49 -10.12 2.70 -22.05
N GLU A 50 -11.34 2.28 -21.70
CA GLU A 50 -12.10 2.77 -20.55
C GLU A 50 -12.84 1.61 -19.87
N GLY A 51 -13.01 1.67 -18.54
CA GLY A 51 -13.69 0.62 -17.78
C GLY A 51 -13.22 0.54 -16.34
N ILE A 52 -13.10 -0.68 -15.81
CA ILE A 52 -12.62 -0.92 -14.45
C ILE A 52 -11.09 -0.92 -14.44
N PRO A 53 -10.43 -0.12 -13.57
CA PRO A 53 -8.98 -0.04 -13.52
C PRO A 53 -8.33 -1.40 -13.17
N TYR A 54 -7.28 -1.76 -13.93
CA TYR A 54 -6.38 -2.89 -13.64
C TYR A 54 -5.04 -2.34 -13.17
N ILE A 55 -4.88 -2.24 -11.85
CA ILE A 55 -3.77 -1.54 -11.20
C ILE A 55 -2.57 -2.47 -11.01
N ALA A 56 -1.41 -2.05 -11.47
CA ALA A 56 -0.13 -2.73 -11.29
C ALA A 56 0.84 -1.86 -10.47
N ALA A 57 1.97 -2.43 -10.03
CA ALA A 57 3.01 -1.65 -9.35
C ALA A 57 3.53 -0.50 -10.21
N SER A 58 3.56 -0.66 -11.55
CA SER A 58 3.89 0.39 -12.51
C SER A 58 2.87 1.53 -12.58
N SER A 59 1.67 1.35 -12.02
CA SER A 59 0.65 2.41 -11.92
C SER A 59 0.86 3.32 -10.69
N ILE A 60 1.79 2.98 -9.80
CA ILE A 60 2.17 3.89 -8.70
C ILE A 60 2.93 5.06 -9.32
N SER A 61 2.51 6.29 -9.02
CA SER A 61 3.15 7.50 -9.49
C SER A 61 4.63 7.57 -9.10
N SER A 62 5.43 8.30 -9.86
CA SER A 62 6.88 8.40 -9.63
C SER A 62 7.26 8.97 -8.27
N ASP A 63 6.38 9.78 -7.67
CA ASP A 63 6.52 10.31 -6.30
C ASP A 63 6.08 9.31 -5.22
N GLY A 64 5.48 8.18 -5.59
CA GLY A 64 4.99 7.16 -4.67
C GLY A 64 3.73 7.54 -3.88
N GLU A 65 3.07 8.67 -4.24
CA GLU A 65 1.98 9.24 -3.44
C GLU A 65 0.60 8.69 -3.81
N ARG A 66 0.41 8.27 -5.07
CA ARG A 66 -0.90 7.88 -5.59
C ARG A 66 -0.80 6.87 -6.73
N ILE A 67 -1.96 6.36 -7.13
CA ILE A 67 -2.09 5.66 -8.42
C ILE A 67 -2.24 6.68 -9.53
N ASP A 68 -1.40 6.57 -10.56
CA ASP A 68 -1.54 7.33 -11.80
C ASP A 68 -2.42 6.54 -12.78
N PHE A 69 -3.66 6.98 -12.93
CA PHE A 69 -4.62 6.33 -13.80
C PHE A 69 -4.28 6.46 -15.29
N ASN A 70 -3.39 7.38 -15.68
CA ASN A 70 -2.87 7.45 -17.05
C ASN A 70 -1.91 6.29 -17.38
N LEU A 71 -1.30 5.68 -16.35
CA LEU A 71 -0.43 4.51 -16.47
C LEU A 71 -1.19 3.19 -16.23
N THR A 72 -2.50 3.27 -15.99
CA THR A 72 -3.33 2.13 -15.63
C THR A 72 -4.03 1.56 -16.87
N LYS A 73 -4.10 0.25 -16.96
CA LYS A 73 -4.92 -0.45 -17.97
C LYS A 73 -6.34 -0.60 -17.44
N TYR A 74 -7.28 -0.90 -18.34
CA TYR A 74 -8.68 -1.05 -17.97
C TYR A 74 -9.25 -2.37 -18.49
N LEU A 75 -10.22 -2.91 -17.77
CA LEU A 75 -10.98 -4.10 -18.16
C LEU A 75 -12.46 -3.72 -18.35
N SER A 76 -13.16 -4.42 -19.24
CA SER A 76 -14.61 -4.29 -19.29
C SER A 76 -15.23 -4.69 -17.96
N MET A 77 -16.41 -4.17 -17.63
CA MET A 77 -17.16 -4.55 -16.42
C MET A 77 -17.43 -6.07 -16.40
N GLU A 78 -17.82 -6.63 -17.54
CA GLU A 78 -18.08 -8.08 -17.67
C GLU A 78 -16.87 -8.93 -17.33
N ARG A 79 -15.66 -8.47 -17.72
CA ARG A 79 -14.42 -9.16 -17.41
C ARG A 79 -14.02 -8.94 -15.95
N ALA A 80 -14.15 -7.71 -15.44
CA ALA A 80 -13.75 -7.35 -14.09
C ALA A 80 -14.55 -8.10 -13.01
N ILE A 81 -15.85 -8.32 -13.18
CA ILE A 81 -16.68 -9.04 -12.19
C ILE A 81 -16.35 -10.54 -12.07
N GLN A 82 -15.57 -11.10 -12.99
CA GLN A 82 -15.12 -12.50 -12.91
C GLN A 82 -13.99 -12.68 -11.89
N PHE A 83 -13.29 -11.61 -11.54
CA PHE A 83 -12.21 -11.68 -10.56
C PHE A 83 -12.77 -11.80 -9.14
N ARG A 84 -12.21 -12.73 -8.37
CA ARG A 84 -12.60 -12.99 -6.97
C ARG A 84 -11.51 -12.64 -5.97
N LYS A 85 -10.32 -12.33 -6.47
CA LYS A 85 -9.16 -11.91 -5.69
C LYS A 85 -8.63 -10.59 -6.23
N GLY A 86 -7.91 -9.84 -5.37
CA GLY A 86 -7.33 -8.57 -5.76
C GLY A 86 -8.37 -7.53 -6.17
N VAL A 87 -9.57 -7.59 -5.57
CA VAL A 87 -10.62 -6.60 -5.77
C VAL A 87 -10.43 -5.48 -4.75
N ALA A 88 -9.77 -4.42 -5.18
CA ALA A 88 -9.42 -3.29 -4.34
C ALA A 88 -10.53 -2.23 -4.31
N LYS A 89 -10.66 -1.56 -3.16
CA LYS A 89 -11.65 -0.49 -2.90
C LYS A 89 -10.97 0.75 -2.34
N ASN A 90 -11.66 1.86 -2.35
CA ASN A 90 -11.18 3.10 -1.74
C ASN A 90 -10.79 2.90 -0.27
N GLY A 91 -9.59 3.39 0.07
CA GLY A 91 -9.00 3.28 1.40
C GLY A 91 -8.21 1.99 1.65
N ASP A 92 -8.17 1.05 0.70
CA ASP A 92 -7.24 -0.08 0.79
C ASP A 92 -5.80 0.42 0.66
N VAL A 93 -4.89 -0.17 1.43
CA VAL A 93 -3.46 0.11 1.32
C VAL A 93 -2.83 -0.93 0.41
N LEU A 94 -2.13 -0.45 -0.63
CA LEU A 94 -1.47 -1.27 -1.63
C LEU A 94 0.02 -1.30 -1.39
N LEU A 95 0.64 -2.49 -1.50
CA LEU A 95 2.09 -2.70 -1.41
C LEU A 95 2.57 -3.40 -2.69
N ALA A 96 3.52 -2.80 -3.38
CA ALA A 96 4.24 -3.47 -4.47
C ALA A 96 5.16 -4.54 -3.89
N HIS A 97 4.99 -5.80 -4.36
CA HIS A 97 5.69 -6.96 -3.79
C HIS A 97 6.36 -7.88 -4.81
N ASN A 98 6.24 -7.57 -6.10
CA ASN A 98 6.81 -8.39 -7.18
C ASN A 98 7.39 -7.49 -8.28
N ALA A 99 8.56 -7.80 -8.77
CA ALA A 99 9.42 -7.03 -9.68
C ALA A 99 9.91 -5.71 -9.08
N THR A 100 9.01 -4.86 -8.61
CA THR A 100 9.26 -3.70 -7.75
C THR A 100 8.73 -4.02 -6.37
N VAL A 101 9.56 -3.89 -5.33
CA VAL A 101 9.18 -4.21 -3.95
C VAL A 101 9.39 -2.99 -3.06
N GLY A 102 8.40 -2.69 -2.21
CA GLY A 102 8.48 -1.61 -1.22
C GLY A 102 7.55 -0.43 -1.47
N PRO A 103 7.41 0.12 -2.69
CA PRO A 103 6.44 1.18 -2.92
C PRO A 103 5.05 0.82 -2.42
N SER A 104 4.41 1.76 -1.76
CA SER A 104 3.09 1.56 -1.17
C SER A 104 2.26 2.83 -1.22
N VAL A 105 0.94 2.68 -1.36
CA VAL A 105 0.02 3.78 -1.56
C VAL A 105 -1.35 3.42 -0.97
N MET A 106 -2.07 4.42 -0.44
CA MET A 106 -3.48 4.27 -0.12
C MET A 106 -4.30 4.55 -1.37
N LEU A 107 -5.18 3.62 -1.73
CA LEU A 107 -6.00 3.72 -2.93
C LEU A 107 -7.07 4.80 -2.74
N SER A 108 -7.04 5.80 -3.63
CA SER A 108 -8.06 6.83 -3.76
C SER A 108 -8.49 6.90 -5.23
N MET A 109 -9.77 6.71 -5.51
CA MET A 109 -10.32 6.64 -6.86
C MET A 109 -11.81 6.95 -6.87
N ASP A 110 -12.32 7.34 -8.04
CA ASP A 110 -13.75 7.57 -8.29
C ASP A 110 -14.48 6.33 -8.83
N TYR A 111 -13.80 5.18 -8.85
CA TYR A 111 -14.36 3.89 -9.26
C TYR A 111 -14.88 3.12 -8.03
N GLU A 112 -15.93 2.31 -8.22
CA GLU A 112 -16.49 1.48 -7.17
C GLU A 112 -15.48 0.44 -6.67
N PHE A 113 -14.70 -0.13 -7.59
CA PHE A 113 -13.61 -1.06 -7.32
C PHE A 113 -12.56 -1.03 -8.42
N ALA A 114 -11.43 -1.63 -8.16
CA ALA A 114 -10.36 -1.88 -9.14
C ALA A 114 -9.86 -3.31 -9.01
N ILE A 115 -9.27 -3.84 -10.08
CA ILE A 115 -8.62 -5.15 -10.07
C ILE A 115 -7.11 -4.96 -9.96
N LEU A 116 -6.48 -5.67 -9.04
CA LEU A 116 -5.02 -5.64 -8.90
C LEU A 116 -4.35 -6.67 -9.80
N SER A 117 -3.21 -6.27 -10.34
CA SER A 117 -2.26 -7.23 -10.93
C SER A 117 -1.53 -8.01 -9.84
N THR A 118 -0.84 -9.08 -10.26
CA THR A 118 -0.02 -9.94 -9.39
C THR A 118 1.23 -9.24 -8.82
N SER A 119 1.43 -7.96 -9.11
CA SER A 119 2.55 -7.16 -8.59
C SER A 119 2.22 -6.38 -7.31
N LEU A 120 0.94 -6.33 -6.94
CA LEU A 120 0.43 -5.61 -5.77
C LEU A 120 -0.28 -6.54 -4.80
N THR A 121 -0.09 -6.28 -3.51
CA THR A 121 -0.93 -6.81 -2.41
C THR A 121 -1.80 -5.68 -1.89
N LEU A 122 -3.09 -5.93 -1.69
CA LEU A 122 -3.96 -5.06 -0.92
C LEU A 122 -4.00 -5.48 0.56
N TYR A 123 -4.12 -4.48 1.42
CA TYR A 123 -4.50 -4.63 2.83
C TYR A 123 -5.74 -3.78 3.08
N ARG A 124 -6.85 -4.44 3.39
CA ARG A 124 -8.09 -3.80 3.84
C ARG A 124 -8.13 -3.82 5.35
N LEU A 125 -8.27 -2.67 5.96
CA LEU A 125 -8.22 -2.51 7.40
C LEU A 125 -9.62 -2.30 7.99
N ASP A 126 -9.80 -2.79 9.21
CA ASP A 126 -10.87 -2.32 10.08
C ASP A 126 -10.52 -0.89 10.55
N LYS A 127 -11.22 0.08 9.97
CA LYS A 127 -10.94 1.50 10.22
C LYS A 127 -11.22 1.92 11.66
N GLU A 128 -11.98 1.14 12.42
CA GLU A 128 -12.21 1.40 13.86
C GLU A 128 -11.01 0.97 14.70
N LYS A 129 -10.22 -0.01 14.23
CA LYS A 129 -9.06 -0.55 14.96
C LYS A 129 -7.73 0.03 14.49
N MET A 130 -7.58 0.28 13.19
CA MET A 130 -6.33 0.74 12.58
C MET A 130 -6.59 1.85 11.56
N SER A 131 -5.89 2.97 11.72
CA SER A 131 -5.90 4.06 10.72
C SER A 131 -5.19 3.59 9.45
N PRO A 132 -5.84 3.59 8.27
CA PRO A 132 -5.17 3.25 7.01
C PRO A 132 -3.99 4.15 6.70
N MET A 133 -4.08 5.43 7.04
CA MET A 133 -3.00 6.40 6.84
C MET A 133 -1.80 6.09 7.75
N PHE A 134 -2.05 5.75 9.02
CA PHE A 134 -0.99 5.28 9.91
C PHE A 134 -0.35 3.98 9.40
N PHE A 135 -1.17 3.00 9.01
CA PHE A 135 -0.68 1.72 8.49
C PHE A 135 0.19 1.93 7.24
N LEU A 136 -0.21 2.81 6.32
CA LEU A 136 0.59 3.19 5.16
C LEU A 136 1.97 3.72 5.61
N GLN A 137 2.02 4.62 6.58
CA GLN A 137 3.28 5.17 7.09
C GLN A 137 4.11 4.10 7.81
N ALA A 138 3.47 3.18 8.53
CA ALA A 138 4.16 2.08 9.19
C ALA A 138 4.85 1.14 8.18
N ILE A 139 4.20 0.79 7.06
CA ILE A 139 4.80 -0.04 6.01
C ILE A 139 5.81 0.73 5.14
N ARG A 140 5.74 2.05 5.06
CA ARG A 140 6.76 2.92 4.44
C ARG A 140 7.99 3.11 5.33
N SER A 141 7.88 2.85 6.63
CA SER A 141 8.98 3.05 7.58
C SER A 141 10.22 2.25 7.22
N GLY A 142 11.40 2.81 7.51
CA GLY A 142 12.66 2.11 7.28
C GLY A 142 12.76 0.76 8.00
N TYR A 143 12.06 0.60 9.13
CA TYR A 143 11.98 -0.67 9.85
C TYR A 143 11.26 -1.75 9.01
N PHE A 144 10.11 -1.43 8.43
CA PHE A 144 9.37 -2.37 7.59
C PHE A 144 10.08 -2.65 6.26
N GLN A 145 10.62 -1.62 5.61
CA GLN A 145 11.32 -1.74 4.34
C GLN A 145 12.57 -2.63 4.46
N LYS A 146 13.32 -2.55 5.57
CA LYS A 146 14.45 -3.46 5.84
C LYS A 146 14.02 -4.92 5.96
N GLN A 147 12.84 -5.20 6.51
CA GLN A 147 12.32 -6.57 6.56
C GLN A 147 12.02 -7.10 5.14
N LEU A 148 11.43 -6.27 4.27
CA LEU A 148 11.22 -6.63 2.85
C LEU A 148 12.55 -6.96 2.17
N GLU A 149 13.59 -6.14 2.36
CA GLU A 149 14.92 -6.38 1.80
C GLU A 149 15.52 -7.71 2.26
N VAL A 150 15.36 -8.06 3.55
CA VAL A 150 15.85 -9.34 4.09
C VAL A 150 15.17 -10.51 3.41
N PHE A 151 13.84 -10.46 3.23
CA PHE A 151 13.11 -11.53 2.54
C PHE A 151 13.44 -11.59 1.05
N MET A 152 13.63 -10.47 0.37
CA MET A 152 14.06 -10.46 -1.04
C MET A 152 15.42 -11.14 -1.25
N LYS A 153 16.37 -10.94 -0.34
CA LYS A 153 17.70 -11.56 -0.43
C LYS A 153 17.66 -13.09 -0.30
N GLN A 154 16.57 -13.64 0.23
CA GLN A 154 16.38 -15.10 0.36
C GLN A 154 15.75 -15.74 -0.89
N THR A 155 15.36 -14.94 -1.87
CA THR A 155 14.72 -15.40 -3.10
C THR A 155 15.57 -15.06 -4.31
N THR A 156 15.51 -15.90 -5.35
CA THR A 156 16.18 -15.64 -6.64
C THR A 156 15.48 -14.59 -7.50
N ARG A 157 14.28 -14.18 -7.12
CA ARG A 157 13.45 -13.17 -7.79
C ARG A 157 13.19 -12.01 -6.82
N SER A 158 13.13 -10.79 -7.34
CA SER A 158 12.74 -9.60 -6.56
C SER A 158 11.25 -9.66 -6.20
N GLN A 159 10.91 -10.49 -5.23
CA GLN A 159 9.52 -10.64 -4.77
C GLN A 159 9.45 -11.03 -3.29
N VAL A 160 8.38 -10.60 -2.62
CA VAL A 160 8.01 -11.05 -1.28
C VAL A 160 6.61 -11.67 -1.34
N PRO A 161 6.50 -13.01 -1.41
CA PRO A 161 5.21 -13.70 -1.55
C PRO A 161 4.22 -13.31 -0.46
N ILE A 162 2.91 -13.29 -0.81
CA ILE A 162 1.85 -12.82 0.08
C ILE A 162 1.84 -13.53 1.44
N LEU A 163 2.10 -14.84 1.48
CA LEU A 163 2.17 -15.59 2.74
C LEU A 163 3.40 -15.20 3.58
N THR A 164 4.52 -14.88 2.92
CA THR A 164 5.72 -14.40 3.61
C THR A 164 5.48 -13.03 4.24
N GLN A 165 4.68 -12.17 3.61
CA GLN A 165 4.33 -10.85 4.15
C GLN A 165 3.65 -10.94 5.52
N ARG A 166 2.96 -12.03 5.85
CA ARG A 166 2.34 -12.25 7.18
C ARG A 166 3.36 -12.31 8.32
N ASN A 167 4.62 -12.59 8.02
CA ASN A 167 5.71 -12.58 9.01
C ASN A 167 6.33 -11.20 9.22
N LEU A 168 6.04 -10.22 8.35
CA LEU A 168 6.49 -8.85 8.52
C LEU A 168 5.83 -8.23 9.76
N GLN A 169 6.57 -7.37 10.44
CA GLN A 169 6.12 -6.74 11.69
C GLN A 169 5.98 -5.23 11.52
N ILE A 170 4.97 -4.70 12.16
CA ILE A 170 4.82 -3.26 12.39
C ILE A 170 4.76 -2.98 13.89
N SER A 171 5.16 -1.75 14.27
CA SER A 171 4.92 -1.21 15.61
C SER A 171 3.86 -0.12 15.50
N TYR A 172 2.89 -0.10 16.39
CA TYR A 172 1.79 0.83 16.36
C TYR A 172 1.27 1.18 17.76
N PRO A 173 0.78 2.40 17.98
CA PRO A 173 0.10 2.75 19.23
C PRO A 173 -1.28 2.09 19.26
N ILE A 174 -1.70 1.59 20.43
CA ILE A 174 -3.04 1.03 20.63
C ILE A 174 -4.10 2.12 20.47
N ASN A 175 -3.75 3.34 20.90
CA ASN A 175 -4.67 4.48 20.82
C ASN A 175 -4.90 4.94 19.40
N LYS A 176 -6.14 4.81 18.92
CA LYS A 176 -6.54 5.15 17.55
C LYS A 176 -6.33 6.63 17.22
N VAL A 177 -6.57 7.52 18.17
CA VAL A 177 -6.37 8.98 17.96
C VAL A 177 -4.89 9.29 17.75
N GLU A 178 -3.99 8.58 18.42
CA GLU A 178 -2.56 8.71 18.18
C GLU A 178 -2.18 8.24 16.80
N GLN A 179 -2.71 7.09 16.34
CA GLN A 179 -2.48 6.60 14.99
C GLN A 179 -2.91 7.65 13.94
N GLU A 180 -4.10 8.21 14.08
CA GLU A 180 -4.64 9.21 13.16
C GLU A 180 -3.74 10.45 13.10
N ARG A 181 -3.36 11.00 14.26
CA ARG A 181 -2.46 12.16 14.33
C ARG A 181 -1.10 11.91 13.69
N ILE A 182 -0.52 10.72 13.91
CA ILE A 182 0.77 10.36 13.31
C ILE A 182 0.61 10.21 11.80
N GLY A 183 -0.42 9.49 11.36
CA GLY A 183 -0.69 9.25 9.94
C GLY A 183 -0.89 10.57 9.17
N GLU A 184 -1.72 11.45 9.69
CA GLU A 184 -1.97 12.78 9.09
C GLU A 184 -0.71 13.64 9.07
N PHE A 185 0.02 13.71 10.18
CA PHE A 185 1.24 14.53 10.27
C PHE A 185 2.29 14.08 9.26
N LEU A 186 2.57 12.77 9.18
CA LEU A 186 3.56 12.24 8.25
C LEU A 186 3.10 12.38 6.79
N SER A 187 1.82 12.15 6.50
CA SER A 187 1.27 12.35 5.16
C SER A 187 1.38 13.81 4.70
N ASN A 188 1.13 14.77 5.59
CA ASN A 188 1.31 16.18 5.29
C ASN A 188 2.77 16.53 5.01
N LEU A 189 3.72 15.92 5.76
CA LEU A 189 5.15 16.12 5.50
C LEU A 189 5.56 15.54 4.14
N ASP A 190 5.12 14.34 3.81
CA ASP A 190 5.39 13.72 2.50
C ASP A 190 4.88 14.60 1.36
N HIS A 191 3.64 15.12 1.51
CA HIS A 191 3.07 16.03 0.53
C HIS A 191 3.90 17.33 0.36
N LEU A 192 4.34 17.94 1.46
CA LEU A 192 5.18 19.13 1.41
C LEU A 192 6.54 18.84 0.74
N ILE A 193 7.16 17.72 1.06
CA ILE A 193 8.42 17.29 0.44
C ILE A 193 8.23 17.14 -1.08
N THR A 194 7.17 16.46 -1.50
CA THR A 194 6.86 16.27 -2.93
C THR A 194 6.64 17.60 -3.66
N LEU A 195 5.89 18.53 -3.05
CA LEU A 195 5.70 19.87 -3.62
C LEU A 195 7.01 20.64 -3.79
N HIS A 196 7.87 20.59 -2.77
CA HIS A 196 9.18 21.25 -2.85
C HIS A 196 10.09 20.63 -3.90
N GLN A 197 10.12 19.32 -4.02
CA GLN A 197 10.89 18.61 -5.06
C GLN A 197 10.44 19.03 -6.45
N ARG A 198 9.13 19.03 -6.74
CA ARG A 198 8.58 19.47 -8.04
C ARG A 198 8.99 20.90 -8.35
N LYS A 199 8.85 21.82 -7.40
CA LYS A 199 9.25 23.22 -7.57
C LYS A 199 10.75 23.37 -7.85
N CYS A 200 11.60 22.60 -7.18
CA CYS A 200 13.04 22.57 -7.45
C CYS A 200 13.35 22.07 -8.87
N ASP A 201 12.66 21.03 -9.33
CA ASP A 201 12.89 20.45 -10.67
C ASP A 201 12.40 21.39 -11.79
N GLU A 202 11.24 22.02 -11.62
CA GLU A 202 10.76 23.09 -12.53
C GLU A 202 11.77 24.25 -12.61
N THR A 203 12.33 24.68 -11.47
CA THR A 203 13.31 25.77 -11.45
C THR A 203 14.64 25.40 -12.13
N LYS A 204 15.03 24.11 -12.10
CA LYS A 204 16.21 23.62 -12.83
C LYS A 204 15.99 23.57 -14.33
N GLN A 205 14.76 23.25 -14.80
CA GLN A 205 14.43 23.21 -16.23
C GLN A 205 14.36 24.60 -16.86
N LEU A 206 14.19 25.66 -16.07
CA LEU A 206 14.16 27.05 -16.54
C LEU A 206 15.55 27.69 -16.67
N LYS A 207 16.60 26.99 -16.28
CA LYS A 207 18.01 27.42 -16.41
C LYS A 207 18.71 26.70 -17.57
#